data_6ce87b00c112dc6e78cdc30cbb71ae95
#
_entry.id   6ce87b00c112dc6e78cdc30cbb71ae95
#
_cell.length_a   1.000
_cell.length_b   1.000
_cell.length_c   1.000
_cell.angle_alpha   90.00
_cell.angle_beta   90.00
_cell.angle_gamma   90.00
#
_symmetry.space_group_name_H-M   'P 1'
#
loop_
_entity.id
_entity.type
_entity.pdbx_description
1 polymer ?
#
loop_
_entity_poly.entity_id
_entity_poly.type
_entity_poly.pdbx_seq_one_letter_code
_entity_poly.pdbx_strand_id
1 'polypeptide(L)'
;MNTFAADELSAEVLLRCWVREARIPVPTGGPMRLTFPATGVTVEVDVDAWSAVGWHRFGPAYPLALPHANRKSAAPKNKAFGRPAGDEIEPDSAWTAESWLPPSAPPPLDAATLAALIAREAGGGVPAVAELVGRVVDSSRRIAAHLSHGTAQGETRFLWAEKALVAGHPFHPAPKAREGWSQEEAARYSPELDGSFQLHWWVVDPAIAGHDSAESDKAPTLVHKLLGGDLPRGATPNSILIPAHPWQSHDLRQRPEVRALTDQGLLADLGPHGRPWHATSSIRTVYRADAPYMLKLPLALRITNSKRENLRKELRRGVEVRRMLDAGLAKAITAAHPGFGILGDPAWIVAETGGLGLDVLLRENPFGPMDRVYCVAAFADLGYGPSRNGHLRENLLADIIVGSAERTGLRPAEAVLDWFTRYLENVVVPILWLDSAHGITLEAHQQNTLVMLDAHGLPEGGRYRDNQGYYFRESAVPHLADFVPRPGEDSDTVVSDTIVDERLTYYVGVNNLIGMIGALGATALVDERRLLRRAREVLGRFAASRQAAGRAHRVTESLLESPTLPCKANLLTRVAGLDELVGPLETQSVYVQIPNPLAVP
;
A
#
# COMPACT_ATOMS: atom_id res chain seq x y z
N MET A 1 11.25 19.11 15.01
CA MET A 1 9.90 19.43 14.50
C MET A 1 9.31 18.28 13.70
N ASN A 2 10.00 17.77 12.68
CA ASN A 2 9.47 16.68 11.82
C ASN A 2 9.35 15.32 12.52
N THR A 3 10.19 15.02 13.52
CA THR A 3 10.07 13.80 14.32
C THR A 3 8.78 13.78 15.16
N PHE A 4 8.42 14.89 15.76
CA PHE A 4 7.18 15.03 16.52
C PHE A 4 5.95 14.87 15.60
N ALA A 5 5.93 15.55 14.47
CA ALA A 5 4.84 15.43 13.49
C ALA A 5 4.70 14.00 12.91
N ALA A 6 5.81 13.29 12.73
CA ALA A 6 5.80 11.90 12.27
C ALA A 6 5.25 10.94 13.34
N ASP A 7 5.56 11.19 14.60
CA ASP A 7 5.04 10.42 15.73
C ASP A 7 3.53 10.65 15.89
N GLU A 8 3.05 11.91 15.84
CA GLU A 8 1.62 12.23 15.86
C GLU A 8 0.87 11.53 14.71
N LEU A 9 1.40 11.58 13.48
CA LEU A 9 0.81 10.88 12.33
C LEU A 9 0.76 9.35 12.54
N SER A 10 1.81 8.78 13.10
CA SER A 10 1.88 7.34 13.38
C SER A 10 0.89 6.92 14.46
N ALA A 11 0.75 7.73 15.53
CA ALA A 11 -0.23 7.54 16.60
C ALA A 11 -1.67 7.63 16.06
N GLU A 12 -1.95 8.65 15.23
CA GLU A 12 -3.26 8.84 14.59
C GLU A 12 -3.64 7.65 13.70
N VAL A 13 -2.70 7.12 12.90
CA VAL A 13 -2.92 5.94 12.05
C VAL A 13 -3.19 4.70 12.89
N LEU A 14 -2.44 4.48 13.98
CA LEU A 14 -2.67 3.39 14.92
C LEU A 14 -4.06 3.43 15.54
N LEU A 15 -4.48 4.60 16.03
CA LEU A 15 -5.82 4.80 16.60
C LEU A 15 -6.90 4.53 15.55
N ARG A 16 -6.72 5.00 14.33
CA ARG A 16 -7.66 4.77 13.22
C ARG A 16 -7.78 3.29 12.87
N CYS A 17 -6.66 2.55 12.81
CA CYS A 17 -6.68 1.09 12.65
C CYS A 17 -7.42 0.43 13.80
N TRP A 18 -7.06 0.79 15.04
CA TRP A 18 -7.61 0.14 16.23
C TRP A 18 -9.13 0.33 16.37
N VAL A 19 -9.62 1.57 16.26
CA VAL A 19 -11.06 1.83 16.41
C VAL A 19 -11.87 1.14 15.31
N ARG A 20 -11.36 1.08 14.09
CA ARG A 20 -12.00 0.38 12.97
C ARG A 20 -12.01 -1.13 13.17
N GLU A 21 -10.85 -1.72 13.45
CA GLU A 21 -10.69 -3.18 13.49
C GLU A 21 -11.28 -3.80 14.75
N ALA A 22 -11.23 -3.09 15.88
CA ALA A 22 -11.90 -3.48 17.13
C ALA A 22 -13.38 -3.01 17.21
N ARG A 23 -13.87 -2.29 16.17
CA ARG A 23 -15.25 -1.77 16.08
C ARG A 23 -15.63 -0.88 17.26
N ILE A 24 -14.73 -0.03 17.69
CA ILE A 24 -14.96 0.90 18.78
C ILE A 24 -15.73 2.12 18.25
N PRO A 25 -16.89 2.48 18.84
CA PRO A 25 -17.63 3.66 18.44
C PRO A 25 -16.81 4.94 18.70
N VAL A 26 -16.72 5.82 17.70
CA VAL A 26 -16.06 7.12 17.81
C VAL A 26 -17.14 8.20 17.98
N PRO A 27 -17.11 9.04 19.04
CA PRO A 27 -18.07 10.10 19.24
C PRO A 27 -17.96 11.17 18.15
N THR A 28 -19.07 11.80 17.81
CA THR A 28 -19.13 12.87 16.79
C THR A 28 -18.49 14.18 17.24
N GLY A 29 -18.07 14.28 18.49
CA GLY A 29 -17.35 15.42 19.05
C GLY A 29 -16.95 15.17 20.51
N GLY A 30 -15.98 15.93 20.98
CA GLY A 30 -15.39 15.79 22.33
C GLY A 30 -14.39 14.63 22.42
N PRO A 31 -13.77 14.46 23.60
CA PRO A 31 -12.77 13.42 23.81
C PRO A 31 -13.40 12.03 23.85
N MET A 32 -12.66 11.06 23.33
CA MET A 32 -12.96 9.63 23.39
C MET A 32 -12.11 8.97 24.47
N ARG A 33 -12.72 8.08 25.28
CA ARG A 33 -11.98 7.27 26.24
C ARG A 33 -11.79 5.84 25.70
N LEU A 34 -10.54 5.44 25.64
CA LEU A 34 -10.13 4.08 25.28
C LEU A 34 -9.59 3.39 26.52
N THR A 35 -10.23 2.30 26.91
CA THR A 35 -9.74 1.44 27.99
C THR A 35 -9.08 0.23 27.37
N PHE A 36 -7.90 -0.13 27.88
CA PHE A 36 -7.12 -1.30 27.52
C PHE A 36 -7.13 -2.30 28.70
N PRO A 37 -8.14 -3.18 28.81
CA PRO A 37 -8.28 -4.13 29.93
C PRO A 37 -7.07 -5.01 30.16
N ALA A 38 -6.39 -5.45 29.08
CA ALA A 38 -5.19 -6.27 29.16
C ALA A 38 -4.02 -5.63 29.94
N THR A 39 -4.01 -4.28 30.02
CA THR A 39 -2.96 -3.53 30.74
C THR A 39 -3.51 -2.71 31.90
N GLY A 40 -4.84 -2.56 32.01
CA GLY A 40 -5.51 -1.71 32.98
C GLY A 40 -5.36 -0.21 32.70
N VAL A 41 -4.84 0.18 31.52
CA VAL A 41 -4.62 1.58 31.13
C VAL A 41 -5.88 2.12 30.46
N THR A 42 -6.24 3.35 30.82
CA THR A 42 -7.26 4.15 30.10
C THR A 42 -6.60 5.41 29.55
N VAL A 43 -6.88 5.72 28.29
CA VAL A 43 -6.41 6.92 27.61
C VAL A 43 -7.59 7.77 27.18
N GLU A 44 -7.40 9.08 27.19
CA GLU A 44 -8.32 10.06 26.62
C GLU A 44 -7.70 10.62 25.34
N VAL A 45 -8.46 10.62 24.25
CA VAL A 45 -8.03 11.02 22.91
C VAL A 45 -9.01 12.05 22.38
N ASP A 46 -8.53 13.19 21.92
CA ASP A 46 -9.38 14.18 21.25
C ASP A 46 -9.80 13.66 19.86
N VAL A 47 -11.08 13.79 19.53
CA VAL A 47 -11.58 13.55 18.17
C VAL A 47 -11.62 14.89 17.45
N ASP A 48 -10.56 15.19 16.69
CA ASP A 48 -10.40 16.46 15.98
C ASP A 48 -11.37 16.60 14.80
N ALA A 49 -11.64 15.48 14.11
CA ALA A 49 -12.69 15.39 13.10
C ALA A 49 -13.29 13.99 13.06
N TRP A 50 -14.61 13.96 13.16
CA TRP A 50 -15.39 12.75 12.94
C TRP A 50 -15.65 12.55 11.45
N SER A 51 -15.58 11.30 10.98
CA SER A 51 -15.81 10.92 9.59
C SER A 51 -16.87 9.84 9.49
N ALA A 52 -17.83 10.01 8.58
CA ALA A 52 -18.89 9.03 8.31
C ALA A 52 -18.33 7.72 7.72
N VAL A 53 -17.13 7.77 7.13
CA VAL A 53 -16.46 6.62 6.49
C VAL A 53 -15.29 6.08 7.34
N GLY A 54 -15.20 6.51 8.60
CA GLY A 54 -14.17 6.06 9.53
C GLY A 54 -12.79 6.69 9.29
N TRP A 55 -12.70 7.78 8.53
CA TRP A 55 -11.48 8.57 8.32
C TRP A 55 -11.31 9.62 9.42
N HIS A 56 -11.52 9.20 10.68
CA HIS A 56 -11.42 10.09 11.82
C HIS A 56 -10.03 10.72 11.94
N ARG A 57 -9.99 11.96 12.42
CA ARG A 57 -8.77 12.65 12.83
C ARG A 57 -8.71 12.64 14.36
N PHE A 58 -7.57 12.22 14.86
CA PHE A 58 -7.33 12.10 16.28
C PHE A 58 -6.21 13.04 16.72
N GLY A 59 -6.42 13.67 17.88
CA GLY A 59 -5.42 14.40 18.59
C GLY A 59 -4.50 13.51 19.44
N PRO A 60 -3.66 14.13 20.27
CA PRO A 60 -2.82 13.42 21.22
C PRO A 60 -3.62 12.56 22.20
N ALA A 61 -3.07 11.40 22.53
CA ALA A 61 -3.65 10.48 23.51
C ALA A 61 -2.99 10.68 24.87
N TYR A 62 -3.77 10.97 25.90
CA TYR A 62 -3.29 11.21 27.25
C TYR A 62 -3.67 10.06 28.18
N PRO A 63 -2.74 9.48 28.95
CA PRO A 63 -3.08 8.48 29.95
C PRO A 63 -3.88 9.12 31.06
N LEU A 64 -5.03 8.52 31.38
CA LEU A 64 -5.79 8.92 32.55
C LEU A 64 -5.19 8.28 33.80
N ALA A 65 -4.83 9.08 34.81
CA ALA A 65 -4.42 8.55 36.09
C ALA A 65 -5.57 7.71 36.67
N LEU A 66 -5.33 6.45 36.98
CA LEU A 66 -6.27 5.67 37.78
C LEU A 66 -6.48 6.42 39.10
N PRO A 67 -7.72 6.65 39.55
CA PRO A 67 -7.94 7.11 40.91
C PRO A 67 -7.20 6.13 41.80
N HIS A 68 -6.31 6.65 42.66
CA HIS A 68 -5.52 5.82 43.56
C HIS A 68 -6.48 4.96 44.37
N ALA A 69 -6.74 3.72 43.90
CA ALA A 69 -7.28 2.70 44.74
C ALA A 69 -6.26 2.49 45.85
N ASN A 70 -6.66 2.82 47.11
CA ASN A 70 -5.88 2.66 48.32
C ASN A 70 -5.06 1.35 48.25
N ARG A 71 -3.88 1.39 47.67
CA ARG A 71 -2.89 0.36 47.90
C ARG A 71 -2.48 0.49 49.34
N LYS A 72 -3.15 -0.26 50.22
CA LYS A 72 -2.58 -0.53 51.55
C LYS A 72 -1.16 -1.05 51.27
N SER A 73 -0.20 -0.23 51.59
CA SER A 73 1.21 -0.54 51.46
C SER A 73 1.49 -1.78 52.32
N ALA A 74 1.57 -2.93 51.69
CA ALA A 74 2.33 -4.03 52.26
C ALA A 74 3.80 -3.62 52.12
N ALA A 75 4.34 -2.97 53.15
CA ALA A 75 5.75 -2.69 53.23
C ALA A 75 6.53 -4.03 53.04
N PRO A 76 7.45 -4.11 52.10
CA PRO A 76 8.28 -5.28 51.99
C PRO A 76 9.13 -5.40 53.28
N LYS A 77 9.03 -6.53 53.97
CA LYS A 77 9.91 -6.83 55.08
C LYS A 77 11.33 -7.00 54.49
N ASN A 78 12.13 -5.95 54.57
CA ASN A 78 13.53 -5.97 54.23
C ASN A 78 14.23 -6.98 55.12
N LYS A 79 14.58 -8.16 54.59
CA LYS A 79 15.66 -8.97 55.14
C LYS A 79 16.98 -8.30 54.72
N ALA A 80 17.63 -7.71 55.71
CA ALA A 80 18.96 -7.13 55.58
C ALA A 80 19.95 -8.21 55.07
N PHE A 81 20.41 -8.06 53.84
CA PHE A 81 21.66 -8.69 53.42
C PHE A 81 22.81 -7.81 53.89
N GLY A 82 23.72 -8.40 54.70
CA GLY A 82 24.90 -7.73 55.22
C GLY A 82 25.77 -7.16 54.09
N ARG A 83 26.10 -5.89 54.18
CA ARG A 83 27.10 -5.22 53.34
C ARG A 83 28.50 -5.60 53.82
N PRO A 84 29.45 -5.93 52.92
CA PRO A 84 30.87 -5.82 53.23
C PRO A 84 31.28 -4.35 53.26
N ALA A 85 32.07 -3.97 54.26
CA ALA A 85 32.64 -2.63 54.41
C ALA A 85 33.74 -2.41 53.35
N GLY A 86 33.67 -1.30 52.66
CA GLY A 86 34.75 -0.83 51.77
C GLY A 86 34.18 -0.04 50.57
N ASP A 87 34.63 1.19 50.47
CA ASP A 87 34.47 2.20 49.43
C ASP A 87 33.19 3.03 49.44
N GLU A 88 33.31 4.20 49.98
CA GLU A 88 32.41 5.33 49.81
C GLU A 88 32.54 5.86 48.38
N ILE A 89 31.61 5.44 47.50
CA ILE A 89 31.36 6.15 46.22
C ILE A 89 30.45 7.29 46.54
N GLU A 90 30.94 8.51 46.42
CA GLU A 90 30.08 9.73 46.48
C GLU A 90 28.99 9.56 45.42
N PRO A 91 27.69 9.78 45.79
CA PRO A 91 26.61 9.74 44.80
C PRO A 91 26.75 10.92 43.86
N ASP A 92 26.96 10.64 42.59
CA ASP A 92 26.93 11.63 41.53
C ASP A 92 25.61 12.44 41.62
N SER A 93 25.74 13.75 41.80
CA SER A 93 24.71 14.67 42.28
C SER A 93 23.57 14.92 41.26
N ALA A 94 23.43 14.06 40.23
CA ALA A 94 22.46 14.23 39.17
C ALA A 94 21.08 13.59 39.43
N TRP A 95 20.91 12.79 40.50
CA TRP A 95 19.66 12.03 40.75
C TRP A 95 19.08 12.39 42.13
N THR A 96 18.50 13.56 42.27
CA THR A 96 17.73 13.91 43.47
C THR A 96 16.31 13.37 43.38
N ALA A 97 15.71 12.98 44.52
CA ALA A 97 14.32 12.51 44.57
C ALA A 97 13.30 13.54 44.02
N GLU A 98 13.66 14.80 43.96
CA GLU A 98 12.85 15.89 43.37
C GLU A 98 12.76 15.81 41.86
N SER A 99 13.71 15.11 41.17
CA SER A 99 13.63 14.90 39.71
C SER A 99 12.58 13.87 39.29
N TRP A 100 11.95 13.20 40.25
CA TRP A 100 10.92 12.15 40.01
C TRP A 100 9.50 12.64 40.34
N LEU A 101 9.28 13.92 40.56
CA LEU A 101 7.92 14.43 40.65
C LEU A 101 7.24 14.27 39.29
N PRO A 102 6.10 13.56 39.24
CA PRO A 102 5.39 13.43 37.97
C PRO A 102 5.00 14.83 37.49
N PRO A 103 5.10 15.11 36.17
CA PRO A 103 4.64 16.40 35.65
C PRO A 103 3.19 16.65 36.08
N SER A 104 2.83 17.90 36.24
CA SER A 104 1.47 18.32 36.67
C SER A 104 0.36 17.79 35.76
N ALA A 105 0.71 17.42 34.52
CA ALA A 105 -0.08 16.62 33.60
C ALA A 105 0.87 15.62 32.87
N PRO A 106 0.46 14.35 32.68
CA PRO A 106 1.27 13.41 31.95
C PRO A 106 1.43 13.88 30.48
N PRO A 107 2.61 13.65 29.87
CA PRO A 107 2.78 13.92 28.45
C PRO A 107 1.88 12.99 27.61
N PRO A 108 1.54 13.39 26.38
CA PRO A 108 0.83 12.50 25.48
C PRO A 108 1.64 11.23 25.20
N LEU A 109 0.96 10.12 24.98
CA LEU A 109 1.58 8.86 24.60
C LEU A 109 2.13 8.98 23.19
N ASP A 110 3.38 8.53 23.01
CA ASP A 110 3.97 8.36 21.69
C ASP A 110 3.38 7.16 20.94
N ALA A 111 3.65 7.09 19.64
CA ALA A 111 3.17 6.01 18.79
C ALA A 111 3.67 4.63 19.23
N ALA A 112 4.89 4.52 19.76
CA ALA A 112 5.46 3.27 20.24
C ALA A 112 4.72 2.73 21.48
N THR A 113 4.40 3.61 22.42
CA THR A 113 3.63 3.27 23.63
C THR A 113 2.20 2.86 23.27
N LEU A 114 1.54 3.61 22.37
CA LEU A 114 0.20 3.24 21.85
C LEU A 114 0.23 1.89 21.15
N ALA A 115 1.25 1.62 20.31
CA ALA A 115 1.40 0.34 19.64
C ALA A 115 1.52 -0.83 20.63
N ALA A 116 2.27 -0.63 21.73
CA ALA A 116 2.41 -1.65 22.77
C ALA A 116 1.08 -1.94 23.50
N LEU A 117 0.31 -0.89 23.85
CA LEU A 117 -1.01 -1.02 24.48
C LEU A 117 -1.98 -1.76 23.54
N ILE A 118 -2.08 -1.31 22.30
CA ILE A 118 -2.97 -1.89 21.28
C ILE A 118 -2.61 -3.34 21.00
N ALA A 119 -1.31 -3.66 20.83
CA ALA A 119 -0.89 -5.04 20.56
C ALA A 119 -1.23 -5.99 21.72
N ARG A 120 -1.10 -5.53 22.97
CA ARG A 120 -1.51 -6.29 24.16
C ARG A 120 -3.00 -6.53 24.19
N GLU A 121 -3.78 -5.48 23.91
CA GLU A 121 -5.24 -5.56 23.90
C GLU A 121 -5.76 -6.46 22.77
N ALA A 122 -5.09 -6.47 21.62
CA ALA A 122 -5.36 -7.38 20.51
C ALA A 122 -4.95 -8.84 20.76
N GLY A 123 -4.52 -9.18 21.99
CA GLY A 123 -4.11 -10.54 22.37
C GLY A 123 -2.69 -10.92 21.99
N GLY A 124 -1.86 -9.95 21.57
CA GLY A 124 -0.46 -10.18 21.20
C GLY A 124 0.41 -10.58 22.39
N GLY A 125 1.15 -11.70 22.26
CA GLY A 125 2.23 -12.06 23.17
C GLY A 125 3.44 -11.12 23.06
N VAL A 126 4.43 -11.30 23.95
CA VAL A 126 5.64 -10.44 23.99
C VAL A 126 6.32 -10.29 22.61
N PRO A 127 6.52 -11.36 21.81
CA PRO A 127 7.14 -11.21 20.48
C PRO A 127 6.32 -10.34 19.53
N ALA A 128 5.00 -10.51 19.46
CA ALA A 128 4.14 -9.72 18.60
C ALA A 128 4.10 -8.23 18.99
N VAL A 129 4.11 -7.94 20.31
CA VAL A 129 4.23 -6.57 20.82
C VAL A 129 5.55 -5.94 20.37
N ALA A 130 6.66 -6.62 20.60
CA ALA A 130 8.00 -6.14 20.23
C ALA A 130 8.11 -5.90 18.71
N GLU A 131 7.58 -6.80 17.91
CA GLU A 131 7.56 -6.68 16.45
C GLU A 131 6.73 -5.47 15.99
N LEU A 132 5.49 -5.31 16.49
CA LEU A 132 4.65 -4.17 16.11
C LEU A 132 5.29 -2.84 16.52
N VAL A 133 5.80 -2.73 17.75
CA VAL A 133 6.48 -1.53 18.24
C VAL A 133 7.70 -1.20 17.37
N GLY A 134 8.54 -2.19 17.07
CA GLY A 134 9.72 -2.00 16.21
C GLY A 134 9.35 -1.47 14.82
N ARG A 135 8.29 -2.00 14.23
CA ARG A 135 7.78 -1.54 12.92
C ARG A 135 7.19 -0.13 12.96
N VAL A 136 6.45 0.20 14.00
CA VAL A 136 5.88 1.54 14.18
C VAL A 136 7.01 2.56 14.33
N VAL A 137 8.03 2.27 15.12
CA VAL A 137 9.21 3.13 15.29
C VAL A 137 9.97 3.30 13.97
N ASP A 138 10.20 2.21 13.20
CA ASP A 138 10.84 2.30 11.88
C ASP A 138 10.00 3.15 10.93
N SER A 139 8.69 2.91 10.88
CA SER A 139 7.75 3.68 10.04
C SER A 139 7.76 5.17 10.41
N SER A 140 7.68 5.52 11.69
CA SER A 140 7.71 6.90 12.17
C SER A 140 9.03 7.61 11.80
N ARG A 141 10.18 6.95 11.96
CA ARG A 141 11.48 7.50 11.57
C ARG A 141 11.54 7.79 10.07
N ARG A 142 11.00 6.90 9.23
CA ARG A 142 10.96 7.11 7.77
C ARG A 142 10.03 8.25 7.40
N ILE A 143 8.85 8.32 8.00
CA ILE A 143 7.94 9.47 7.80
C ILE A 143 8.65 10.77 8.18
N ALA A 144 9.39 10.84 9.29
CA ALA A 144 10.16 12.01 9.68
C ALA A 144 11.20 12.41 8.63
N ALA A 145 11.89 11.43 8.04
CA ALA A 145 12.86 11.65 6.96
C ALA A 145 12.17 12.19 5.70
N HIS A 146 11.04 11.60 5.30
CA HIS A 146 10.25 12.06 4.14
C HIS A 146 9.74 13.49 4.34
N LEU A 147 9.22 13.82 5.54
CA LEU A 147 8.79 15.16 5.90
C LEU A 147 9.94 16.19 5.91
N SER A 148 11.15 15.74 6.22
CA SER A 148 12.35 16.59 6.22
C SER A 148 12.88 16.83 4.81
N HIS A 149 12.69 15.85 3.91
CA HIS A 149 13.09 15.98 2.50
C HIS A 149 12.21 16.99 1.75
N GLY A 150 10.95 17.12 2.15
CA GLY A 150 9.97 17.98 1.48
C GLY A 150 9.24 17.27 0.35
N THR A 151 8.72 18.03 -0.61
CA THR A 151 7.97 17.45 -1.74
C THR A 151 8.94 16.89 -2.76
N ALA A 152 8.91 15.58 -2.96
CA ALA A 152 9.66 14.91 -4.01
C ALA A 152 9.24 15.44 -5.38
N GLN A 153 10.21 15.60 -6.28
CA GLN A 153 9.97 16.04 -7.64
C GLN A 153 10.08 14.87 -8.62
N GLY A 154 9.33 14.93 -9.71
CA GLY A 154 9.36 13.92 -10.75
C GLY A 154 9.42 14.54 -12.15
N GLU A 155 10.18 13.92 -13.06
CA GLU A 155 10.26 14.30 -14.47
C GLU A 155 8.89 14.23 -15.18
N THR A 156 8.00 13.38 -14.67
CA THR A 156 6.63 13.20 -15.16
C THR A 156 5.65 13.30 -14.01
N ARG A 157 4.38 13.60 -14.28
CA ARG A 157 3.30 13.59 -13.27
C ARG A 157 3.11 12.21 -12.67
N PHE A 158 3.27 11.17 -13.48
CA PHE A 158 3.27 9.79 -13.00
C PHE A 158 4.32 9.57 -11.90
N LEU A 159 5.59 9.86 -12.20
CA LEU A 159 6.67 9.64 -11.24
C LEU A 159 6.53 10.53 -9.99
N TRP A 160 6.09 11.76 -10.17
CA TRP A 160 5.83 12.65 -9.04
C TRP A 160 4.76 12.07 -8.08
N ALA A 161 3.64 11.56 -8.61
CA ALA A 161 2.60 10.93 -7.80
C ALA A 161 3.10 9.64 -7.10
N GLU A 162 3.96 8.85 -7.75
CA GLU A 162 4.58 7.66 -7.15
C GLU A 162 5.49 8.02 -5.95
N LYS A 163 6.10 9.19 -5.96
CA LYS A 163 6.98 9.69 -4.90
C LYS A 163 6.24 10.41 -3.78
N ALA A 164 5.02 10.87 -4.02
CA ALA A 164 4.27 11.73 -3.12
C ALA A 164 3.66 11.03 -1.88
N LEU A 165 3.80 9.72 -1.74
CA LEU A 165 3.23 8.95 -0.63
C LEU A 165 4.10 9.08 0.63
N VAL A 166 4.04 10.21 1.31
CA VAL A 166 4.91 10.54 2.46
C VAL A 166 4.57 9.73 3.71
N ALA A 167 3.30 9.70 4.11
CA ALA A 167 2.81 8.96 5.27
C ALA A 167 2.35 7.54 4.94
N GLY A 168 1.92 7.28 3.70
CA GLY A 168 1.50 5.97 3.20
C GLY A 168 0.05 5.61 3.55
N HIS A 169 -0.23 4.31 3.63
CA HIS A 169 -1.59 3.79 3.75
C HIS A 169 -2.27 4.23 5.07
N PRO A 170 -3.40 4.97 5.02
CA PRO A 170 -4.04 5.59 6.19
C PRO A 170 -4.63 4.60 7.21
N PHE A 171 -4.76 3.32 6.84
CA PHE A 171 -5.26 2.22 7.68
C PHE A 171 -4.28 1.05 7.73
N HIS A 172 -2.98 1.34 7.82
CA HIS A 172 -1.95 0.34 8.09
C HIS A 172 -1.10 0.79 9.28
N PRO A 173 -0.89 -0.05 10.32
CA PRO A 173 -0.27 0.39 11.59
C PRO A 173 1.19 0.89 11.43
N ALA A 174 1.89 0.44 10.41
CA ALA A 174 3.27 0.83 10.12
C ALA A 174 3.49 0.95 8.61
N PRO A 175 2.88 1.95 7.94
CA PRO A 175 2.78 1.98 6.47
C PRO A 175 4.12 2.20 5.75
N LYS A 176 5.13 2.73 6.45
CA LYS A 176 6.47 3.00 5.89
C LYS A 176 7.56 2.10 6.44
N ALA A 177 7.23 1.08 7.24
CA ALA A 177 8.22 0.12 7.72
C ALA A 177 8.84 -0.66 6.55
N ARG A 178 10.18 -0.72 6.56
CA ARG A 178 11.01 -1.39 5.54
C ARG A 178 12.14 -2.12 6.26
N GLU A 179 11.87 -3.34 6.68
CA GLU A 179 12.84 -4.13 7.44
C GLU A 179 14.09 -4.44 6.60
N GLY A 180 15.26 -4.23 7.19
CA GLY A 180 16.55 -4.56 6.57
C GLY A 180 17.24 -3.40 5.83
N TRP A 181 16.61 -2.24 5.65
CA TRP A 181 17.28 -1.07 5.07
C TRP A 181 17.93 -0.18 6.13
N SER A 182 19.18 0.15 5.91
CA SER A 182 19.86 1.25 6.60
C SER A 182 19.26 2.61 6.21
N GLN A 183 19.64 3.67 6.91
CA GLN A 183 19.22 5.04 6.52
C GLN A 183 19.80 5.46 5.17
N GLU A 184 21.04 5.06 4.86
CA GLU A 184 21.68 5.36 3.58
C GLU A 184 21.00 4.64 2.42
N GLU A 185 20.66 3.36 2.60
CA GLU A 185 19.90 2.59 1.62
C GLU A 185 18.51 3.16 1.41
N ALA A 186 17.84 3.58 2.49
CA ALA A 186 16.56 4.26 2.40
C ALA A 186 16.66 5.57 1.61
N ALA A 187 17.67 6.39 1.87
CA ALA A 187 17.90 7.64 1.13
C ALA A 187 18.17 7.37 -0.35
N ARG A 188 18.86 6.27 -0.66
CA ARG A 188 19.25 5.92 -2.03
C ARG A 188 18.13 5.29 -2.85
N TYR A 189 17.24 4.52 -2.20
CA TYR A 189 16.29 3.65 -2.88
C TYR A 189 14.81 4.01 -2.66
N SER A 190 14.51 4.91 -1.73
CA SER A 190 13.13 5.31 -1.47
C SER A 190 12.62 6.29 -2.50
N PRO A 191 11.42 6.04 -3.09
CA PRO A 191 10.80 7.00 -3.99
C PRO A 191 10.53 8.35 -3.32
N GLU A 192 10.14 8.37 -2.04
CA GLU A 192 9.82 9.57 -1.26
C GLU A 192 11.04 10.46 -0.98
N LEU A 193 12.25 9.95 -1.18
CA LEU A 193 13.52 10.65 -1.04
C LEU A 193 14.24 10.87 -2.38
N ASP A 194 13.48 10.87 -3.47
CA ASP A 194 13.99 11.03 -4.85
C ASP A 194 14.99 9.96 -5.29
N GLY A 195 14.96 8.78 -4.66
CA GLY A 195 15.89 7.70 -4.92
C GLY A 195 15.94 7.32 -6.41
N SER A 196 17.15 7.28 -6.94
CA SER A 196 17.41 6.80 -8.28
C SER A 196 18.75 6.06 -8.33
N PHE A 197 18.80 5.00 -9.12
CA PHE A 197 19.94 4.09 -9.12
C PHE A 197 20.08 3.33 -10.44
N GLN A 198 21.33 2.97 -10.78
CA GLN A 198 21.59 2.01 -11.86
C GLN A 198 21.19 0.62 -11.41
N LEU A 199 20.61 -0.15 -12.32
CA LEU A 199 20.36 -1.58 -12.08
C LEU A 199 21.67 -2.36 -12.15
N HIS A 200 21.76 -3.42 -11.34
CA HIS A 200 22.78 -4.44 -11.52
C HIS A 200 22.32 -5.44 -12.56
N TRP A 201 23.26 -5.98 -13.32
CA TRP A 201 22.97 -6.92 -14.40
C TRP A 201 23.64 -8.26 -14.14
N TRP A 202 22.86 -9.30 -14.33
CA TRP A 202 23.32 -10.67 -14.20
C TRP A 202 23.23 -11.39 -15.53
N VAL A 203 24.28 -12.13 -15.90
CA VAL A 203 24.22 -13.12 -16.98
C VAL A 203 23.77 -14.43 -16.39
N VAL A 204 22.83 -15.07 -17.07
CA VAL A 204 22.26 -16.36 -16.68
C VAL A 204 22.50 -17.35 -17.81
N ASP A 205 23.04 -18.52 -17.48
CA ASP A 205 23.21 -19.60 -18.46
C ASP A 205 21.84 -20.09 -18.95
N PRO A 206 21.68 -20.35 -20.27
CA PRO A 206 20.42 -20.85 -20.81
C PRO A 206 19.89 -22.12 -20.12
N ALA A 207 20.75 -22.96 -19.56
CA ALA A 207 20.36 -24.21 -18.89
C ALA A 207 19.55 -23.96 -17.60
N ILE A 208 19.69 -22.78 -17.00
CA ILE A 208 18.97 -22.40 -15.77
C ILE A 208 18.09 -21.15 -15.95
N ALA A 209 17.87 -20.74 -17.19
CA ALA A 209 17.03 -19.58 -17.49
C ALA A 209 15.62 -20.01 -17.93
N GLY A 210 14.61 -19.45 -17.27
CA GLY A 210 13.22 -19.55 -17.71
C GLY A 210 12.69 -18.19 -18.14
N HIS A 211 11.86 -18.17 -19.16
CA HIS A 211 11.21 -16.93 -19.61
C HIS A 211 9.92 -17.23 -20.38
N ASP A 212 9.04 -16.23 -20.44
CA ASP A 212 7.86 -16.24 -21.30
C ASP A 212 7.57 -14.82 -21.80
N SER A 213 6.86 -14.74 -22.94
CA SER A 213 6.45 -13.48 -23.56
C SER A 213 5.14 -13.64 -24.32
N ALA A 214 4.24 -12.68 -24.18
CA ALA A 214 3.07 -12.50 -25.02
C ALA A 214 3.37 -11.63 -26.27
N GLU A 215 4.54 -10.98 -26.32
CA GLU A 215 5.00 -10.21 -27.46
C GLU A 215 5.58 -11.14 -28.55
N SER A 216 5.77 -10.60 -29.76
CA SER A 216 6.46 -11.31 -30.86
C SER A 216 7.92 -11.61 -30.53
N ASP A 217 8.56 -10.74 -29.74
CA ASP A 217 9.93 -10.94 -29.26
C ASP A 217 9.95 -11.76 -27.97
N LYS A 218 10.97 -12.59 -27.82
CA LYS A 218 11.22 -13.28 -26.56
C LYS A 218 11.66 -12.29 -25.47
N ALA A 219 11.35 -12.59 -24.22
CA ALA A 219 11.70 -11.73 -23.10
C ALA A 219 13.20 -11.33 -23.03
N PRO A 220 14.19 -12.20 -23.28
CA PRO A 220 15.59 -11.78 -23.38
C PRO A 220 15.84 -10.70 -24.43
N THR A 221 15.19 -10.78 -25.60
CA THR A 221 15.29 -9.75 -26.66
C THR A 221 14.70 -8.43 -26.20
N LEU A 222 13.56 -8.44 -25.50
CA LEU A 222 12.96 -7.23 -24.95
C LEU A 222 13.87 -6.55 -23.92
N VAL A 223 14.55 -7.33 -23.06
CA VAL A 223 15.53 -6.81 -22.10
C VAL A 223 16.74 -6.20 -22.81
N HIS A 224 17.26 -6.81 -23.86
CA HIS A 224 18.33 -6.24 -24.67
C HIS A 224 17.92 -4.89 -25.31
N LYS A 225 16.67 -4.76 -25.77
CA LYS A 225 16.14 -3.49 -26.31
C LYS A 225 16.15 -2.34 -25.28
N LEU A 226 15.97 -2.62 -23.99
CA LEU A 226 16.06 -1.62 -22.91
C LEU A 226 17.47 -1.02 -22.77
N LEU A 227 18.50 -1.76 -23.17
CA LEU A 227 19.89 -1.33 -23.13
C LEU A 227 20.29 -0.52 -24.35
N GLY A 228 19.48 -0.54 -25.45
CA GLY A 228 19.74 0.26 -26.65
C GLY A 228 21.09 -0.02 -27.31
N GLY A 229 21.65 -1.24 -27.13
CA GLY A 229 22.95 -1.65 -27.65
C GLY A 229 24.14 -1.35 -26.72
N ASP A 230 23.94 -0.60 -25.62
CA ASP A 230 24.96 -0.36 -24.60
C ASP A 230 24.92 -1.53 -23.59
N LEU A 231 25.68 -2.58 -23.86
CA LEU A 231 25.71 -3.79 -23.06
C LEU A 231 26.65 -3.67 -21.85
N PRO A 232 26.33 -4.26 -20.70
CA PRO A 232 27.25 -4.38 -19.57
C PRO A 232 28.54 -5.09 -19.99
N ARG A 233 29.67 -4.66 -19.40
CA ARG A 233 30.96 -5.30 -19.69
C ARG A 233 30.92 -6.80 -19.35
N GLY A 234 31.27 -7.62 -20.31
CA GLY A 234 31.22 -9.08 -20.18
C GLY A 234 29.96 -9.73 -20.76
N ALA A 235 28.94 -8.94 -21.10
CA ALA A 235 27.78 -9.43 -21.83
C ALA A 235 28.05 -9.47 -23.35
N THR A 236 27.33 -10.35 -24.03
CA THR A 236 27.27 -10.46 -25.48
C THR A 236 25.84 -10.27 -25.97
N PRO A 237 25.61 -10.04 -27.27
CA PRO A 237 24.25 -9.96 -27.82
C PRO A 237 23.38 -11.22 -27.60
N ASN A 238 24.01 -12.36 -27.32
CA ASN A 238 23.32 -13.64 -27.06
C ASN A 238 23.18 -13.96 -25.58
N SER A 239 23.71 -13.14 -24.68
CA SER A 239 23.61 -13.35 -23.24
C SER A 239 22.17 -13.22 -22.78
N ILE A 240 21.68 -14.11 -21.91
CA ILE A 240 20.44 -13.90 -21.18
C ILE A 240 20.76 -13.00 -19.98
N LEU A 241 20.20 -11.78 -20.01
CA LEU A 241 20.46 -10.75 -19.01
C LEU A 241 19.23 -10.58 -18.12
N ILE A 242 19.47 -10.56 -16.79
CA ILE A 242 18.44 -10.22 -15.80
C ILE A 242 18.88 -8.97 -15.03
N PRO A 243 18.11 -7.86 -15.09
CA PRO A 243 18.33 -6.70 -14.25
C PRO A 243 17.88 -6.99 -12.81
N ALA A 244 18.64 -6.54 -11.84
CA ALA A 244 18.33 -6.66 -10.43
C ALA A 244 18.43 -5.32 -9.71
N HIS A 245 17.62 -5.14 -8.66
CA HIS A 245 17.77 -4.01 -7.76
C HIS A 245 19.16 -4.08 -7.07
N PRO A 246 19.90 -2.96 -6.91
CA PRO A 246 21.25 -2.99 -6.31
C PRO A 246 21.29 -3.69 -4.94
N TRP A 247 20.31 -3.45 -4.08
CA TRP A 247 20.18 -4.10 -2.79
C TRP A 247 19.99 -5.63 -2.95
N GLN A 248 19.11 -6.05 -3.86
CA GLN A 248 18.87 -7.47 -4.15
C GLN A 248 20.13 -8.14 -4.68
N SER A 249 20.87 -7.48 -5.56
CA SER A 249 22.15 -7.99 -6.07
C SER A 249 23.18 -8.15 -4.96
N HIS A 250 23.21 -7.21 -3.98
CA HIS A 250 24.07 -7.34 -2.80
C HIS A 250 23.69 -8.55 -1.95
N ASP A 251 22.41 -8.76 -1.67
CA ASP A 251 21.89 -9.89 -0.91
C ASP A 251 22.17 -11.23 -1.62
N LEU A 252 21.93 -11.29 -2.94
CA LEU A 252 22.20 -12.48 -3.76
C LEU A 252 23.65 -12.95 -3.65
N ARG A 253 24.61 -12.03 -3.70
CA ARG A 253 26.05 -12.37 -3.57
C ARG A 253 26.42 -13.01 -2.23
N GLN A 254 25.62 -12.79 -1.18
CA GLN A 254 25.86 -13.40 0.13
C GLN A 254 25.31 -14.82 0.23
N ARG A 255 24.42 -15.23 -0.66
CA ARG A 255 23.73 -16.52 -0.62
C ARG A 255 24.65 -17.64 -1.09
N PRO A 256 24.81 -18.74 -0.32
CA PRO A 256 25.67 -19.86 -0.70
C PRO A 256 25.28 -20.50 -2.05
N GLU A 257 23.98 -20.64 -2.31
CA GLU A 257 23.46 -21.21 -3.55
C GLU A 257 23.80 -20.36 -4.78
N VAL A 258 23.80 -19.03 -4.66
CA VAL A 258 24.20 -18.12 -5.74
C VAL A 258 25.69 -18.23 -6.01
N ARG A 259 26.52 -18.31 -4.94
CA ARG A 259 27.97 -18.52 -5.06
C ARG A 259 28.28 -19.83 -5.79
N ALA A 260 27.62 -20.92 -5.41
CA ALA A 260 27.81 -22.22 -6.05
C ALA A 260 27.50 -22.17 -7.56
N LEU A 261 26.45 -21.47 -7.98
CA LEU A 261 26.11 -21.29 -9.40
C LEU A 261 27.12 -20.38 -10.12
N THR A 262 27.65 -19.38 -9.42
CA THR A 262 28.68 -18.50 -9.97
C THR A 262 30.00 -19.29 -10.17
N ASP A 263 30.40 -20.10 -9.20
CA ASP A 263 31.59 -20.96 -9.30
C ASP A 263 31.47 -21.99 -10.43
N GLN A 264 30.25 -22.44 -10.75
CA GLN A 264 29.95 -23.31 -11.87
C GLN A 264 29.87 -22.57 -13.21
N GLY A 265 29.97 -21.25 -13.23
CA GLY A 265 29.83 -20.43 -14.42
C GLY A 265 28.39 -20.29 -14.95
N LEU A 266 27.39 -20.70 -14.18
CA LEU A 266 25.96 -20.62 -14.56
C LEU A 266 25.35 -19.24 -14.30
N LEU A 267 25.95 -18.45 -13.40
CA LEU A 267 25.59 -17.07 -13.10
C LEU A 267 26.83 -16.18 -13.10
N ALA A 268 26.69 -14.93 -13.55
CA ALA A 268 27.70 -13.92 -13.38
C ALA A 268 27.09 -12.54 -13.09
N ASP A 269 27.53 -11.88 -12.02
CA ASP A 269 27.19 -10.49 -11.73
C ASP A 269 28.10 -9.55 -12.54
N LEU A 270 27.52 -8.76 -13.42
CA LEU A 270 28.22 -7.79 -14.25
C LEU A 270 28.30 -6.39 -13.58
N GLY A 271 27.67 -6.23 -12.41
CA GLY A 271 27.63 -4.96 -11.69
C GLY A 271 26.60 -3.97 -12.23
N PRO A 272 26.67 -2.70 -11.74
CA PRO A 272 25.75 -1.65 -12.15
C PRO A 272 26.05 -1.20 -13.58
N HIS A 273 25.00 -0.99 -14.39
CA HIS A 273 25.14 -0.51 -15.75
C HIS A 273 23.91 0.23 -16.26
N GLY A 274 24.11 1.13 -17.22
CA GLY A 274 23.10 1.88 -17.92
C GLY A 274 22.63 3.13 -17.17
N ARG A 275 21.56 3.75 -17.67
CA ARG A 275 20.99 4.97 -17.08
C ARG A 275 20.25 4.65 -15.78
N PRO A 276 20.18 5.59 -14.82
CA PRO A 276 19.46 5.40 -13.57
C PRO A 276 17.95 5.15 -13.77
N TRP A 277 17.37 4.39 -12.87
CA TRP A 277 15.95 4.13 -12.76
C TRP A 277 15.43 4.69 -11.44
N HIS A 278 14.17 5.13 -11.42
CA HIS A 278 13.47 5.60 -10.24
C HIS A 278 12.57 4.51 -9.67
N ALA A 279 12.59 4.30 -8.35
CA ALA A 279 11.61 3.45 -7.70
C ALA A 279 10.23 4.10 -7.76
N THR A 280 9.17 3.28 -7.93
CA THR A 280 7.78 3.70 -7.78
C THR A 280 7.30 3.46 -6.33
N SER A 281 6.06 3.77 -6.03
CA SER A 281 5.44 3.57 -4.70
C SER A 281 5.49 2.12 -4.19
N SER A 282 5.65 1.14 -5.08
CA SER A 282 5.86 -0.27 -4.72
C SER A 282 7.30 -0.57 -4.29
N ILE A 283 8.22 0.38 -4.45
CA ILE A 283 9.67 0.30 -4.19
C ILE A 283 10.39 -0.60 -5.19
N ARG A 284 9.86 -1.78 -5.47
CA ARG A 284 10.48 -2.82 -6.31
C ARG A 284 10.15 -2.71 -7.80
N THR A 285 9.14 -1.95 -8.17
CA THR A 285 8.90 -1.59 -9.57
C THR A 285 9.67 -0.31 -9.86
N VAL A 286 10.50 -0.34 -10.88
CA VAL A 286 11.30 0.81 -11.28
C VAL A 286 10.82 1.37 -12.61
N TYR A 287 10.89 2.70 -12.72
CA TYR A 287 10.40 3.50 -13.83
C TYR A 287 11.51 4.37 -14.43
N ARG A 288 11.47 4.54 -15.71
CA ARG A 288 12.25 5.51 -16.47
C ARG A 288 11.38 6.03 -17.61
N ALA A 289 11.29 7.35 -17.77
CA ALA A 289 10.33 7.98 -18.68
C ALA A 289 10.53 7.61 -20.17
N ASP A 290 11.76 7.30 -20.57
CA ASP A 290 12.11 6.93 -21.94
C ASP A 290 12.14 5.42 -22.21
N ALA A 291 11.85 4.59 -21.19
CA ALA A 291 11.83 3.14 -21.34
C ALA A 291 10.43 2.66 -21.74
N PRO A 292 10.31 1.71 -22.69
CA PRO A 292 9.02 1.15 -23.11
C PRO A 292 8.36 0.28 -22.03
N TYR A 293 9.14 -0.16 -21.04
CA TYR A 293 8.67 -0.99 -19.93
C TYR A 293 9.16 -0.45 -18.60
N MET A 294 8.31 -0.52 -17.58
CA MET A 294 8.71 -0.55 -16.17
C MET A 294 9.21 -1.95 -15.85
N LEU A 295 10.09 -2.08 -14.85
CA LEU A 295 10.61 -3.38 -14.44
C LEU A 295 10.17 -3.67 -13.02
N LYS A 296 9.40 -4.73 -12.80
CA LYS A 296 9.03 -5.22 -11.47
C LYS A 296 10.06 -6.26 -11.04
N LEU A 297 10.90 -5.88 -10.10
CA LEU A 297 12.03 -6.66 -9.61
C LEU A 297 11.66 -7.36 -8.30
N PRO A 298 12.26 -8.50 -7.96
CA PRO A 298 12.19 -9.05 -6.61
C PRO A 298 13.00 -8.17 -5.66
N LEU A 299 12.56 -8.10 -4.42
CA LEU A 299 13.24 -7.42 -3.34
C LEU A 299 13.04 -8.22 -2.06
N ALA A 300 14.08 -8.92 -1.60
CA ALA A 300 14.01 -9.82 -0.45
C ALA A 300 13.88 -9.10 0.89
N LEU A 301 13.13 -8.01 0.90
CA LEU A 301 12.78 -7.19 2.05
C LEU A 301 11.33 -7.41 2.45
N ARG A 302 11.07 -7.35 3.74
CA ARG A 302 9.71 -7.29 4.23
C ARG A 302 9.21 -5.84 4.22
N ILE A 303 8.25 -5.59 3.35
CA ILE A 303 7.60 -4.29 3.20
C ILE A 303 6.13 -4.48 3.54
N THR A 304 5.62 -3.72 4.53
CA THR A 304 4.29 -3.91 5.10
C THR A 304 4.07 -5.35 5.61
N ASN A 305 3.28 -6.17 4.96
CA ASN A 305 2.85 -7.48 5.48
C ASN A 305 3.58 -8.69 4.87
N SER A 306 4.45 -8.50 3.84
CA SER A 306 5.08 -9.61 3.15
C SER A 306 6.48 -9.30 2.63
N LYS A 307 7.27 -10.36 2.43
CA LYS A 307 8.53 -10.32 1.70
C LYS A 307 8.23 -10.13 0.21
N ARG A 308 8.93 -9.22 -0.48
CA ARG A 308 8.59 -8.80 -1.85
C ARG A 308 9.34 -9.61 -2.91
N GLU A 309 9.23 -10.92 -2.85
CA GLU A 309 9.69 -11.83 -3.91
C GLU A 309 8.58 -12.05 -4.95
N ASN A 310 8.93 -12.43 -6.17
CA ASN A 310 7.95 -12.79 -7.19
C ASN A 310 7.78 -14.32 -7.19
N LEU A 311 6.53 -14.77 -7.15
CA LEU A 311 6.24 -16.19 -7.28
C LEU A 311 6.07 -16.55 -8.77
N ARG A 312 6.47 -17.75 -9.15
CA ARG A 312 6.36 -18.22 -10.55
C ARG A 312 4.93 -18.10 -11.09
N LYS A 313 3.92 -18.46 -10.29
CA LYS A 313 2.52 -18.35 -10.66
C LYS A 313 2.11 -16.90 -10.96
N GLU A 314 2.67 -15.93 -10.24
CA GLU A 314 2.40 -14.52 -10.43
C GLU A 314 3.04 -13.98 -11.72
N LEU A 315 4.24 -14.43 -12.07
CA LEU A 315 4.88 -14.11 -13.35
C LEU A 315 4.05 -14.62 -14.52
N ARG A 316 3.58 -15.88 -14.45
CA ARG A 316 2.70 -16.49 -15.46
C ARG A 316 1.37 -15.76 -15.59
N ARG A 317 0.79 -15.35 -14.46
CA ARG A 317 -0.47 -14.61 -14.41
C ARG A 317 -0.42 -13.31 -15.20
N GLY A 318 0.66 -12.54 -15.10
CA GLY A 318 0.85 -11.30 -15.85
C GLY A 318 0.78 -11.54 -17.36
N VAL A 319 1.53 -12.53 -17.86
CA VAL A 319 1.56 -12.88 -19.28
C VAL A 319 0.23 -13.50 -19.76
N GLU A 320 -0.43 -14.31 -18.92
CA GLU A 320 -1.76 -14.85 -19.23
C GLU A 320 -2.79 -13.75 -19.44
N VAL A 321 -2.88 -12.79 -18.49
CA VAL A 321 -3.79 -11.66 -18.63
C VAL A 321 -3.45 -10.82 -19.87
N ARG A 322 -2.17 -10.62 -20.18
CA ARG A 322 -1.77 -9.92 -21.41
C ARG A 322 -2.29 -10.66 -22.65
N ARG A 323 -2.17 -11.97 -22.71
CA ARG A 323 -2.72 -12.79 -23.81
C ARG A 323 -4.25 -12.66 -23.91
N MET A 324 -4.95 -12.59 -22.78
CA MET A 324 -6.41 -12.33 -22.76
C MET A 324 -6.76 -10.95 -23.33
N LEU A 325 -5.98 -9.91 -22.95
CA LEU A 325 -6.14 -8.57 -23.49
C LEU A 325 -5.98 -8.56 -25.02
N ASP A 326 -4.97 -9.22 -25.53
CA ASP A 326 -4.69 -9.33 -26.97
C ASP A 326 -5.73 -10.18 -27.72
N ALA A 327 -6.30 -11.19 -27.05
CA ALA A 327 -7.35 -12.06 -27.60
C ALA A 327 -8.75 -11.38 -27.68
N GLY A 328 -8.85 -10.11 -27.28
CA GLY A 328 -10.08 -9.33 -27.45
C GLY A 328 -10.64 -8.71 -26.17
N LEU A 329 -10.12 -9.06 -24.98
CA LEU A 329 -10.57 -8.46 -23.72
C LEU A 329 -10.33 -6.94 -23.71
N ALA A 330 -9.17 -6.46 -24.22
CA ALA A 330 -8.88 -5.03 -24.32
C ALA A 330 -9.91 -4.30 -25.21
N LYS A 331 -10.33 -4.92 -26.30
CA LYS A 331 -11.38 -4.37 -27.18
C LYS A 331 -12.73 -4.30 -26.48
N ALA A 332 -13.09 -5.33 -25.69
CA ALA A 332 -14.34 -5.35 -24.92
C ALA A 332 -14.33 -4.25 -23.84
N ILE A 333 -13.22 -4.08 -23.13
CA ILE A 333 -13.03 -3.01 -22.13
C ILE A 333 -13.19 -1.64 -22.80
N THR A 334 -12.48 -1.37 -23.90
CA THR A 334 -12.53 -0.08 -24.60
C THR A 334 -13.92 0.23 -25.16
N ALA A 335 -14.65 -0.77 -25.64
CA ALA A 335 -16.00 -0.60 -26.14
C ALA A 335 -17.00 -0.22 -25.05
N ALA A 336 -16.86 -0.77 -23.84
CA ALA A 336 -17.73 -0.49 -22.70
C ALA A 336 -17.28 0.75 -21.91
N HIS A 337 -15.98 0.94 -21.76
CA HIS A 337 -15.36 1.98 -20.94
C HIS A 337 -14.13 2.57 -21.63
N PRO A 338 -14.29 3.49 -22.61
CA PRO A 338 -13.16 3.99 -23.44
C PRO A 338 -12.01 4.63 -22.65
N GLY A 339 -12.29 5.18 -21.47
CA GLY A 339 -11.29 5.80 -20.60
C GLY A 339 -10.52 4.80 -19.73
N PHE A 340 -10.96 3.53 -19.62
CA PHE A 340 -10.34 2.56 -18.72
C PHE A 340 -9.45 1.56 -19.47
N GLY A 341 -8.40 1.07 -18.77
CA GLY A 341 -7.53 0.03 -19.30
C GLY A 341 -6.70 -0.65 -18.22
N ILE A 342 -6.04 -1.72 -18.62
CA ILE A 342 -5.12 -2.50 -17.78
C ILE A 342 -3.72 -2.34 -18.37
N LEU A 343 -2.74 -2.03 -17.52
CA LEU A 343 -1.32 -2.08 -17.91
C LEU A 343 -0.90 -3.54 -17.99
N GLY A 344 -0.54 -3.98 -19.18
CA GLY A 344 -0.11 -5.35 -19.44
C GLY A 344 1.27 -5.63 -18.84
N ASP A 345 1.46 -6.88 -18.45
CA ASP A 345 2.76 -7.43 -18.03
C ASP A 345 3.20 -8.47 -19.07
N PRO A 346 3.73 -8.04 -20.25
CA PRO A 346 3.85 -8.92 -21.42
C PRO A 346 4.94 -9.97 -21.33
N ALA A 347 5.92 -9.84 -20.45
CA ALA A 347 7.06 -10.75 -20.42
C ALA A 347 7.72 -10.85 -19.04
N TRP A 348 8.37 -11.99 -18.80
CA TRP A 348 9.22 -12.21 -17.64
C TRP A 348 10.44 -13.07 -17.95
N ILE A 349 11.50 -12.91 -17.15
CA ILE A 349 12.71 -13.76 -17.16
C ILE A 349 13.04 -14.10 -15.70
N VAL A 350 13.56 -15.32 -15.49
CA VAL A 350 13.98 -15.80 -14.15
C VAL A 350 15.18 -16.73 -14.28
N ALA A 351 16.03 -16.75 -13.28
CA ALA A 351 16.98 -17.84 -13.04
C ALA A 351 16.27 -18.97 -12.30
N GLU A 352 16.09 -20.12 -12.94
CA GLU A 352 15.34 -21.28 -12.43
C GLU A 352 16.16 -22.09 -11.43
N THR A 353 16.29 -21.59 -10.21
CA THR A 353 17.13 -22.20 -9.19
C THR A 353 16.45 -22.28 -7.83
N GLY A 354 15.14 -22.58 -7.84
CA GLY A 354 14.39 -22.84 -6.61
C GLY A 354 14.05 -21.60 -5.77
N GLY A 355 13.87 -20.42 -6.40
CA GLY A 355 13.43 -19.22 -5.71
C GLY A 355 14.55 -18.29 -5.26
N LEU A 356 15.60 -18.16 -6.07
CA LEU A 356 16.75 -17.27 -5.77
C LEU A 356 16.38 -15.79 -5.66
N GLY A 357 15.22 -15.34 -6.16
CA GLY A 357 14.88 -13.93 -6.25
C GLY A 357 15.75 -13.18 -7.27
N LEU A 358 16.13 -13.86 -8.35
CA LEU A 358 16.73 -13.28 -9.55
C LEU A 358 15.76 -13.50 -10.71
N ASP A 359 14.90 -12.53 -10.90
CA ASP A 359 13.87 -12.50 -11.93
C ASP A 359 13.50 -11.05 -12.29
N VAL A 360 12.77 -10.86 -13.36
CA VAL A 360 12.20 -9.58 -13.77
C VAL A 360 10.88 -9.80 -14.51
N LEU A 361 9.88 -9.00 -14.18
CA LEU A 361 8.66 -8.84 -14.94
C LEU A 361 8.69 -7.50 -15.67
N LEU A 362 8.44 -7.50 -16.96
CA LEU A 362 8.30 -6.32 -17.79
C LEU A 362 6.85 -5.86 -17.77
N ARG A 363 6.61 -4.63 -17.39
CA ARG A 363 5.29 -3.97 -17.40
C ARG A 363 5.26 -2.86 -18.42
N GLU A 364 4.20 -2.75 -19.18
CA GLU A 364 4.01 -1.65 -20.12
C GLU A 364 4.21 -0.28 -19.45
N ASN A 365 4.85 0.61 -20.18
CA ASN A 365 5.05 2.01 -19.77
C ASN A 365 4.50 2.96 -20.85
N PRO A 366 3.17 3.18 -20.91
CA PRO A 366 2.56 4.02 -21.92
C PRO A 366 2.62 5.52 -21.58
N PHE A 367 3.17 5.91 -20.43
CA PHE A 367 3.06 7.27 -19.91
C PHE A 367 4.21 8.15 -20.37
N GLY A 368 3.88 9.17 -21.14
CA GLY A 368 4.80 10.23 -21.56
C GLY A 368 4.89 11.39 -20.55
N PRO A 369 5.83 12.33 -20.78
CA PRO A 369 6.04 13.47 -19.88
C PRO A 369 4.84 14.41 -19.74
N MET A 370 3.96 14.45 -20.75
CA MET A 370 2.80 15.35 -20.78
C MET A 370 1.54 14.74 -20.16
N ASP A 371 1.54 13.43 -19.89
CA ASP A 371 0.39 12.73 -19.36
C ASP A 371 0.15 13.11 -17.90
N ARG A 372 -1.11 13.38 -17.58
CA ARG A 372 -1.54 13.71 -16.21
C ARG A 372 -2.05 12.46 -15.52
N VAL A 373 -1.15 11.55 -15.21
CA VAL A 373 -1.45 10.26 -14.57
C VAL A 373 -0.99 10.29 -13.13
N TYR A 374 -1.85 9.86 -12.22
CA TYR A 374 -1.60 9.87 -10.79
C TYR A 374 -1.95 8.53 -10.16
N CYS A 375 -1.07 8.01 -9.31
CA CYS A 375 -1.40 6.93 -8.40
C CYS A 375 -2.46 7.42 -7.41
N VAL A 376 -3.60 6.73 -7.32
CA VAL A 376 -4.72 7.13 -6.46
C VAL A 376 -4.31 7.19 -4.99
N ALA A 377 -3.36 6.36 -4.55
CA ALA A 377 -2.85 6.39 -3.19
C ALA A 377 -2.22 7.73 -2.80
N ALA A 378 -1.68 8.50 -3.76
CA ALA A 378 -1.12 9.83 -3.50
C ALA A 378 -2.19 10.84 -3.05
N PHE A 379 -3.44 10.64 -3.43
CA PHE A 379 -4.57 11.48 -3.00
C PHE A 379 -5.06 11.17 -1.60
N ALA A 380 -4.79 9.96 -1.12
CA ALA A 380 -5.18 9.46 0.18
C ALA A 380 -4.08 9.58 1.24
N ASP A 381 -2.92 10.12 0.88
CA ASP A 381 -1.77 10.24 1.79
C ASP A 381 -2.00 11.31 2.87
N LEU A 382 -1.89 10.91 4.13
CA LEU A 382 -2.09 11.78 5.29
C LEU A 382 -0.91 12.74 5.56
N GLY A 383 0.20 12.59 4.85
CA GLY A 383 1.34 13.50 4.93
C GLY A 383 1.01 14.90 4.45
N TYR A 384 -0.08 15.06 3.73
CA TYR A 384 -0.64 16.30 3.24
C TYR A 384 -1.91 16.65 4.03
N GLY A 385 -1.99 17.82 4.61
CA GLY A 385 -3.15 18.29 5.37
C GLY A 385 -2.80 19.34 6.42
N PRO A 386 -3.80 20.03 7.03
CA PRO A 386 -3.54 21.03 8.05
C PRO A 386 -2.86 20.38 9.25
N SER A 387 -1.65 20.86 9.55
CA SER A 387 -0.97 20.55 10.81
C SER A 387 -1.61 21.37 11.92
N ARG A 388 -1.75 20.81 13.14
CA ARG A 388 -2.16 21.55 14.34
C ARG A 388 -1.35 22.83 14.60
N ASN A 389 -0.13 22.91 14.08
CA ASN A 389 0.78 24.05 14.22
C ASN A 389 0.61 25.11 13.13
N GLY A 390 -0.49 25.10 12.34
CA GLY A 390 -0.81 26.15 11.37
C GLY A 390 -0.01 26.11 10.07
N HIS A 391 0.85 25.11 9.86
CA HIS A 391 1.49 24.89 8.58
C HIS A 391 0.55 24.07 7.71
N LEU A 392 -0.07 24.70 6.72
CA LEU A 392 -0.81 24.03 5.66
C LEU A 392 0.18 23.15 4.91
N ARG A 393 0.05 21.84 5.06
CA ARG A 393 0.66 20.91 4.11
C ARG A 393 -0.23 20.92 2.88
N GLU A 394 0.38 21.17 1.74
CA GLU A 394 -0.31 21.12 0.46
C GLU A 394 -1.00 19.75 0.30
N ASN A 395 -2.31 19.76 0.16
CA ASN A 395 -3.09 18.55 -0.13
C ASN A 395 -3.22 18.46 -1.64
N LEU A 396 -2.48 17.54 -2.25
CA LEU A 396 -2.45 17.34 -3.70
C LEU A 396 -3.86 17.27 -4.32
N LEU A 397 -4.77 16.53 -3.68
CA LEU A 397 -6.14 16.37 -4.18
C LEU A 397 -6.92 17.68 -4.08
N ALA A 398 -6.76 18.41 -2.97
CA ALA A 398 -7.38 19.73 -2.80
C ALA A 398 -6.90 20.72 -3.86
N ASP A 399 -5.59 20.77 -4.11
CA ASP A 399 -4.99 21.67 -5.12
C ASP A 399 -5.48 21.37 -6.53
N ILE A 400 -5.56 20.09 -6.90
CA ILE A 400 -6.11 19.66 -8.19
C ILE A 400 -7.58 20.11 -8.32
N ILE A 401 -8.39 19.93 -7.29
CA ILE A 401 -9.82 20.27 -7.31
C ILE A 401 -10.03 21.79 -7.30
N VAL A 402 -9.30 22.54 -6.48
CA VAL A 402 -9.39 24.00 -6.48
C VAL A 402 -8.99 24.55 -7.85
N GLY A 403 -7.87 24.09 -8.40
CA GLY A 403 -7.46 24.47 -9.75
C GLY A 403 -8.47 24.03 -10.82
N SER A 404 -9.16 22.91 -10.65
CA SER A 404 -10.26 22.49 -11.53
C SER A 404 -11.47 23.43 -11.40
N ALA A 405 -11.85 23.79 -10.17
CA ALA A 405 -12.94 24.73 -9.90
C ALA A 405 -12.71 26.09 -10.59
N GLU A 406 -11.47 26.61 -10.49
CA GLU A 406 -11.07 27.85 -11.15
C GLU A 406 -11.19 27.77 -12.70
N ARG A 407 -10.71 26.66 -13.29
CA ARG A 407 -10.76 26.45 -14.75
C ARG A 407 -12.14 26.19 -15.29
N THR A 408 -13.04 25.61 -14.50
CA THR A 408 -14.41 25.28 -14.90
C THR A 408 -15.44 26.32 -14.47
N GLY A 409 -15.08 27.28 -13.59
CA GLY A 409 -16.00 28.27 -13.04
C GLY A 409 -16.99 27.69 -12.01
N LEU A 410 -16.77 26.47 -11.53
CA LEU A 410 -17.62 25.83 -10.52
C LEU A 410 -17.24 26.28 -9.11
N ARG A 411 -18.21 26.25 -8.18
CA ARG A 411 -17.89 26.40 -6.75
C ARG A 411 -17.10 25.17 -6.28
N PRO A 412 -16.15 25.30 -5.31
CA PRO A 412 -15.31 24.18 -4.87
C PRO A 412 -16.09 22.91 -4.54
N ALA A 413 -17.19 23.01 -3.80
CA ALA A 413 -18.02 21.85 -3.42
C ALA A 413 -18.69 21.17 -4.65
N GLU A 414 -18.99 21.92 -5.70
CA GLU A 414 -19.55 21.38 -6.94
C GLU A 414 -18.45 20.72 -7.78
N ALA A 415 -17.26 21.33 -7.83
CA ALA A 415 -16.10 20.77 -8.49
C ALA A 415 -15.69 19.42 -7.86
N VAL A 416 -15.72 19.30 -6.51
CA VAL A 416 -15.51 18.01 -5.83
C VAL A 416 -16.51 16.96 -6.30
N LEU A 417 -17.79 17.28 -6.36
CA LEU A 417 -18.84 16.33 -6.75
C LEU A 417 -18.73 15.94 -8.23
N ASP A 418 -18.36 16.87 -9.12
CA ASP A 418 -18.12 16.56 -10.54
C ASP A 418 -16.88 15.67 -10.68
N TRP A 419 -15.78 16.04 -10.04
CA TRP A 419 -14.55 15.27 -10.02
C TRP A 419 -14.80 13.84 -9.52
N PHE A 420 -15.51 13.70 -8.40
CA PHE A 420 -15.82 12.40 -7.80
C PHE A 420 -16.76 11.57 -8.68
N THR A 421 -17.75 12.20 -9.32
CA THR A 421 -18.64 11.51 -10.26
C THR A 421 -17.85 10.89 -11.41
N ARG A 422 -16.97 11.69 -12.02
CA ARG A 422 -16.08 11.22 -13.11
C ARG A 422 -15.12 10.14 -12.66
N TYR A 423 -14.59 10.25 -11.42
CA TYR A 423 -13.76 9.20 -10.82
C TYR A 423 -14.53 7.88 -10.71
N LEU A 424 -15.76 7.92 -10.23
CA LEU A 424 -16.61 6.72 -10.15
C LEU A 424 -16.86 6.12 -11.53
N GLU A 425 -17.23 6.94 -12.50
CA GLU A 425 -17.61 6.49 -13.85
C GLU A 425 -16.40 5.99 -14.66
N ASN A 426 -15.22 6.58 -14.50
CA ASN A 426 -14.03 6.23 -15.28
C ASN A 426 -13.05 5.27 -14.57
N VAL A 427 -13.21 5.03 -13.26
CA VAL A 427 -12.31 4.17 -12.49
C VAL A 427 -13.06 3.04 -11.80
N VAL A 428 -14.02 3.36 -10.92
CA VAL A 428 -14.69 2.36 -10.07
C VAL A 428 -15.65 1.47 -10.86
N VAL A 429 -16.53 2.09 -11.64
CA VAL A 429 -17.55 1.37 -12.46
C VAL A 429 -16.90 0.42 -13.47
N PRO A 430 -15.84 0.78 -14.21
CA PRO A 430 -15.17 -0.15 -15.11
C PRO A 430 -14.62 -1.41 -14.42
N ILE A 431 -14.08 -1.28 -13.20
CA ILE A 431 -13.57 -2.42 -12.42
C ILE A 431 -14.73 -3.34 -12.02
N LEU A 432 -15.84 -2.79 -11.51
CA LEU A 432 -17.04 -3.55 -11.18
C LEU A 432 -17.69 -4.19 -12.43
N TRP A 433 -17.59 -3.49 -13.57
CA TRP A 433 -18.05 -4.03 -14.85
C TRP A 433 -17.22 -5.22 -15.30
N LEU A 434 -15.89 -5.16 -15.19
CA LEU A 434 -15.00 -6.24 -15.59
C LEU A 434 -15.32 -7.53 -14.81
N ASP A 435 -15.55 -7.42 -13.51
CA ASP A 435 -16.00 -8.51 -12.67
C ASP A 435 -17.37 -9.06 -13.13
N SER A 436 -18.39 -8.20 -13.24
CA SER A 436 -19.75 -8.62 -13.57
C SER A 436 -19.94 -9.07 -15.03
N ALA A 437 -19.10 -8.62 -15.96
CA ALA A 437 -19.19 -8.97 -17.37
C ALA A 437 -18.34 -10.18 -17.75
N HIS A 438 -17.17 -10.30 -17.15
CA HIS A 438 -16.18 -11.30 -17.55
C HIS A 438 -15.72 -12.19 -16.39
N GLY A 439 -16.08 -11.90 -15.14
CA GLY A 439 -15.64 -12.65 -13.97
C GLY A 439 -14.14 -12.48 -13.67
N ILE A 440 -13.55 -11.37 -14.16
CA ILE A 440 -12.18 -10.98 -13.88
C ILE A 440 -12.19 -9.90 -12.81
N THR A 441 -11.61 -10.19 -11.67
CA THR A 441 -11.55 -9.29 -10.52
C THR A 441 -10.14 -8.77 -10.32
N LEU A 442 -10.04 -7.51 -9.98
CA LEU A 442 -8.78 -6.80 -9.80
C LEU A 442 -8.57 -6.42 -8.34
N GLU A 443 -7.37 -6.63 -7.83
CA GLU A 443 -6.92 -6.06 -6.56
C GLU A 443 -6.69 -4.54 -6.71
N ALA A 444 -7.74 -3.85 -7.09
CA ALA A 444 -7.71 -2.43 -7.45
C ALA A 444 -7.81 -1.52 -6.21
N HIS A 445 -6.94 -1.76 -5.22
CA HIS A 445 -6.73 -0.81 -4.15
C HIS A 445 -6.04 0.45 -4.69
N GLN A 446 -6.01 1.51 -3.90
CA GLN A 446 -5.54 2.84 -4.33
C GLN A 446 -4.14 2.86 -4.96
N GLN A 447 -3.21 2.00 -4.50
CA GLN A 447 -1.84 1.95 -5.07
C GLN A 447 -1.79 1.28 -6.45
N ASN A 448 -2.67 0.29 -6.71
CA ASN A 448 -2.75 -0.41 -7.99
C ASN A 448 -3.66 0.31 -8.99
N THR A 449 -4.29 1.39 -8.59
CA THR A 449 -5.19 2.19 -9.41
C THR A 449 -4.54 3.51 -9.77
N LEU A 450 -4.55 3.83 -11.06
CA LEU A 450 -4.10 5.11 -11.59
C LEU A 450 -5.30 5.86 -12.15
N VAL A 451 -5.34 7.18 -11.96
CA VAL A 451 -6.31 8.06 -12.57
C VAL A 451 -5.64 8.99 -13.56
N MET A 452 -6.26 9.14 -14.72
CA MET A 452 -5.84 10.09 -15.76
C MET A 452 -6.73 11.33 -15.68
N LEU A 453 -6.10 12.50 -15.69
CA LEU A 453 -6.80 13.78 -15.62
C LEU A 453 -6.68 14.54 -16.92
N ASP A 454 -7.79 15.16 -17.34
CA ASP A 454 -7.83 16.04 -18.49
C ASP A 454 -7.10 17.39 -18.26
N ALA A 455 -7.17 18.28 -19.23
CA ALA A 455 -6.55 19.62 -19.15
C ALA A 455 -7.16 20.48 -18.02
N HIS A 456 -8.38 20.19 -17.59
CA HIS A 456 -9.06 20.87 -16.49
C HIS A 456 -8.79 20.24 -15.14
N GLY A 457 -8.07 19.10 -15.07
CA GLY A 457 -7.80 18.36 -13.85
C GLY A 457 -8.93 17.43 -13.42
N LEU A 458 -9.86 17.12 -14.32
CA LEU A 458 -11.00 16.22 -14.09
C LEU A 458 -10.64 14.80 -14.53
N PRO A 459 -11.11 13.75 -13.83
CA PRO A 459 -10.89 12.37 -14.23
C PRO A 459 -11.49 12.05 -15.61
N GLU A 460 -10.66 11.67 -16.56
CA GLU A 460 -11.05 11.25 -17.91
C GLU A 460 -10.80 9.77 -18.17
N GLY A 461 -10.05 9.10 -17.29
CA GLY A 461 -9.75 7.69 -17.43
C GLY A 461 -9.11 7.06 -16.21
N GLY A 462 -9.01 5.74 -16.24
CA GLY A 462 -8.39 4.94 -15.22
C GLY A 462 -7.47 3.86 -15.80
N ARG A 463 -6.46 3.46 -15.03
CA ARG A 463 -5.63 2.29 -15.34
C ARG A 463 -5.48 1.43 -14.10
N TYR A 464 -5.59 0.14 -14.30
CA TYR A 464 -5.18 -0.85 -13.30
C TYR A 464 -3.78 -1.36 -13.62
N ARG A 465 -3.00 -1.64 -12.59
CA ARG A 465 -1.69 -2.28 -12.70
C ARG A 465 -1.53 -3.31 -11.59
N ASP A 466 -1.02 -4.40 -11.83
CA ASP A 466 -0.29 -5.41 -11.06
C ASP A 466 -0.58 -6.82 -11.55
N ASN A 467 0.46 -7.67 -11.59
CA ASN A 467 0.35 -9.06 -12.01
C ASN A 467 -0.08 -10.00 -10.88
N GLN A 468 -0.01 -9.57 -9.64
CA GLN A 468 -0.33 -10.40 -8.48
C GLN A 468 -1.83 -10.42 -8.18
N GLY A 469 -2.50 -9.31 -8.45
CA GLY A 469 -3.85 -9.01 -7.98
C GLY A 469 -4.95 -9.29 -9.00
N TYR A 470 -4.90 -10.41 -9.72
CA TYR A 470 -6.00 -10.89 -10.54
C TYR A 470 -6.65 -12.10 -9.88
N TYR A 471 -7.97 -12.15 -9.93
CA TYR A 471 -8.78 -13.30 -9.54
C TYR A 471 -9.79 -13.61 -10.63
N PHE A 472 -9.83 -14.87 -11.08
CA PHE A 472 -10.85 -15.36 -12.00
C PHE A 472 -11.92 -16.09 -11.21
N ARG A 473 -13.17 -15.67 -11.37
CA ARG A 473 -14.29 -16.38 -10.74
C ARG A 473 -14.39 -17.79 -11.27
N GLU A 474 -14.51 -18.76 -10.37
CA GLU A 474 -14.70 -20.16 -10.74
C GLU A 474 -15.88 -20.33 -11.70
N SER A 475 -16.99 -19.63 -11.45
CA SER A 475 -18.17 -19.62 -12.31
C SER A 475 -17.94 -19.05 -13.70
N ALA A 476 -16.89 -18.22 -13.90
CA ALA A 476 -16.60 -17.58 -15.17
C ALA A 476 -15.57 -18.34 -16.04
N VAL A 477 -14.95 -19.40 -15.53
CA VAL A 477 -13.93 -20.18 -16.26
C VAL A 477 -14.37 -20.60 -17.67
N PRO A 478 -15.62 -21.08 -17.91
CA PRO A 478 -16.08 -21.41 -19.25
C PRO A 478 -16.09 -20.22 -20.21
N HIS A 479 -16.44 -19.02 -19.73
CA HIS A 479 -16.42 -17.78 -20.51
C HIS A 479 -14.98 -17.28 -20.76
N LEU A 480 -14.10 -17.41 -19.79
CA LEU A 480 -12.70 -17.00 -19.92
C LEU A 480 -11.92 -17.88 -20.93
N ALA A 481 -12.37 -19.11 -21.14
CA ALA A 481 -11.82 -20.01 -22.14
C ALA A 481 -11.99 -19.51 -23.59
N ASP A 482 -12.90 -18.53 -23.82
CA ASP A 482 -13.03 -17.84 -25.12
C ASP A 482 -11.80 -16.96 -25.43
N PHE A 483 -11.05 -16.52 -24.41
CA PHE A 483 -9.86 -15.68 -24.56
C PHE A 483 -8.57 -16.49 -24.56
N VAL A 484 -8.42 -17.43 -23.61
CA VAL A 484 -7.22 -18.26 -23.48
C VAL A 484 -7.61 -19.69 -23.11
N PRO A 485 -6.92 -20.71 -23.64
CA PRO A 485 -7.15 -22.10 -23.24
C PRO A 485 -6.82 -22.30 -21.75
N ARG A 486 -7.68 -23.02 -21.00
CA ARG A 486 -7.47 -23.39 -19.59
C ARG A 486 -7.08 -22.20 -18.70
N PRO A 487 -7.94 -21.15 -18.60
CA PRO A 487 -7.62 -19.94 -17.89
C PRO A 487 -7.33 -20.24 -16.41
N GLY A 488 -6.24 -19.68 -15.88
CA GLY A 488 -5.84 -19.77 -14.50
C GLY A 488 -5.14 -21.06 -14.07
N GLU A 489 -5.01 -22.09 -14.94
CA GLU A 489 -4.42 -23.39 -14.58
C GLU A 489 -2.94 -23.27 -14.20
N ASP A 490 -2.14 -22.58 -15.01
CA ASP A 490 -0.70 -22.38 -14.75
C ASP A 490 -0.39 -21.21 -13.82
N SER A 491 -1.35 -20.33 -13.59
CA SER A 491 -1.18 -19.07 -12.83
C SER A 491 -1.84 -19.10 -11.45
N ASP A 492 -2.59 -20.18 -11.14
CA ASP A 492 -3.34 -20.31 -9.88
C ASP A 492 -4.23 -19.06 -9.61
N THR A 493 -4.98 -18.64 -10.64
CA THR A 493 -5.76 -17.40 -10.61
C THR A 493 -7.25 -17.66 -10.38
N VAL A 494 -7.73 -18.90 -10.62
CA VAL A 494 -9.14 -19.27 -10.37
C VAL A 494 -9.40 -19.40 -8.89
N VAL A 495 -10.43 -18.71 -8.41
CA VAL A 495 -10.81 -18.65 -7.00
C VAL A 495 -12.33 -18.76 -6.88
N SER A 496 -12.82 -19.31 -5.77
CA SER A 496 -14.25 -19.40 -5.52
C SER A 496 -14.92 -18.04 -5.53
N ASP A 497 -16.15 -17.96 -6.04
CA ASP A 497 -16.90 -16.71 -6.15
C ASP A 497 -17.06 -15.98 -4.80
N THR A 498 -17.17 -16.73 -3.70
CA THR A 498 -17.29 -16.15 -2.35
C THR A 498 -16.03 -15.40 -1.93
N ILE A 499 -14.85 -15.96 -2.19
CA ILE A 499 -13.57 -15.29 -1.90
C ILE A 499 -13.41 -14.06 -2.79
N VAL A 500 -13.78 -14.17 -4.07
CA VAL A 500 -13.76 -13.04 -4.99
C VAL A 500 -14.66 -11.91 -4.49
N ASP A 501 -15.89 -12.20 -4.06
CA ASP A 501 -16.81 -11.20 -3.52
C ASP A 501 -16.22 -10.48 -2.31
N GLU A 502 -15.59 -11.21 -1.37
CA GLU A 502 -14.92 -10.64 -0.20
C GLU A 502 -13.76 -9.72 -0.61
N ARG A 503 -12.89 -10.20 -1.50
CA ARG A 503 -11.69 -9.46 -1.94
C ARG A 503 -12.05 -8.20 -2.72
N LEU A 504 -12.97 -8.29 -3.68
CA LEU A 504 -13.40 -7.15 -4.48
C LEU A 504 -14.11 -6.10 -3.62
N THR A 505 -14.98 -6.54 -2.68
CA THR A 505 -15.65 -5.63 -1.74
C THR A 505 -14.63 -4.85 -0.92
N TYR A 506 -13.58 -5.50 -0.45
CA TYR A 506 -12.52 -4.80 0.28
C TYR A 506 -11.70 -3.87 -0.62
N TYR A 507 -11.13 -4.39 -1.72
CA TYR A 507 -10.19 -3.59 -2.52
C TYR A 507 -10.85 -2.42 -3.23
N VAL A 508 -12.00 -2.64 -3.86
CA VAL A 508 -12.70 -1.60 -4.61
C VAL A 508 -13.67 -0.83 -3.72
N GLY A 509 -14.46 -1.52 -2.90
CA GLY A 509 -15.47 -0.87 -2.05
C GLY A 509 -14.84 -0.12 -0.87
N VAL A 510 -14.08 -0.82 -0.02
CA VAL A 510 -13.57 -0.22 1.22
C VAL A 510 -12.30 0.59 0.98
N ASN A 511 -11.27 0.00 0.35
CA ASN A 511 -9.99 0.68 0.20
C ASN A 511 -10.04 1.80 -0.84
N ASN A 512 -10.59 1.54 -2.03
CA ASN A 512 -10.60 2.50 -3.12
C ASN A 512 -11.75 3.52 -2.97
N LEU A 513 -13.01 3.09 -3.06
CA LEU A 513 -14.18 3.97 -3.07
C LEU A 513 -14.37 4.71 -1.74
N ILE A 514 -14.53 3.97 -0.64
CA ILE A 514 -14.74 4.57 0.68
C ILE A 514 -13.48 5.34 1.12
N GLY A 515 -12.30 4.83 0.79
CA GLY A 515 -11.04 5.53 1.00
C GLY A 515 -10.97 6.86 0.26
N MET A 516 -11.45 6.95 -0.99
CA MET A 516 -11.49 8.20 -1.76
C MET A 516 -12.52 9.18 -1.18
N ILE A 517 -13.66 8.70 -0.69
CA ILE A 517 -14.64 9.56 0.02
C ILE A 517 -13.99 10.19 1.25
N GLY A 518 -13.25 9.40 2.04
CA GLY A 518 -12.52 9.91 3.20
C GLY A 518 -11.44 10.94 2.84
N ALA A 519 -10.67 10.67 1.77
CA ALA A 519 -9.66 11.61 1.27
C ALA A 519 -10.26 12.93 0.81
N LEU A 520 -11.38 12.89 0.07
CA LEU A 520 -12.13 14.08 -0.37
C LEU A 520 -12.77 14.83 0.82
N GLY A 521 -13.34 14.10 1.78
CA GLY A 521 -13.88 14.68 3.00
C GLY A 521 -12.81 15.41 3.83
N ALA A 522 -11.61 14.83 3.90
CA ALA A 522 -10.47 15.42 4.61
C ALA A 522 -9.99 16.76 3.99
N THR A 523 -10.36 17.08 2.74
CA THR A 523 -10.08 18.39 2.12
C THR A 523 -10.92 19.52 2.74
N ALA A 524 -11.98 19.21 3.48
CA ALA A 524 -12.98 20.13 4.00
C ALA A 524 -13.74 20.96 2.92
N LEU A 525 -13.59 20.62 1.65
CA LEU A 525 -14.30 21.28 0.54
C LEU A 525 -15.74 20.80 0.38
N VAL A 526 -16.07 19.61 0.89
CA VAL A 526 -17.38 18.96 0.77
C VAL A 526 -17.70 18.09 1.97
N ASP A 527 -18.99 17.99 2.33
CA ASP A 527 -19.47 17.03 3.33
C ASP A 527 -19.45 15.59 2.75
N GLU A 528 -18.87 14.63 3.47
CA GLU A 528 -18.80 13.21 3.09
C GLU A 528 -20.18 12.60 2.77
N ARG A 529 -21.25 13.05 3.45
CA ARG A 529 -22.61 12.59 3.18
C ARG A 529 -23.08 12.91 1.76
N ARG A 530 -22.58 14.01 1.18
CA ARG A 530 -22.88 14.34 -0.24
C ARG A 530 -22.16 13.40 -1.19
N LEU A 531 -20.93 13.00 -0.85
CA LEU A 531 -20.15 12.02 -1.60
C LEU A 531 -20.79 10.63 -1.50
N LEU A 532 -21.22 10.22 -0.30
CA LEU A 532 -21.92 8.94 -0.10
C LEU A 532 -23.20 8.87 -0.96
N ARG A 533 -24.04 9.91 -0.95
CA ARG A 533 -25.23 9.97 -1.81
C ARG A 533 -24.85 9.86 -3.29
N ARG A 534 -23.82 10.59 -3.73
CA ARG A 534 -23.36 10.55 -5.11
C ARG A 534 -22.85 9.15 -5.50
N ALA A 535 -22.12 8.49 -4.63
CA ALA A 535 -21.67 7.11 -4.85
C ALA A 535 -22.86 6.15 -5.01
N ARG A 536 -23.86 6.25 -4.12
CA ARG A 536 -25.10 5.46 -4.23
C ARG A 536 -25.84 5.69 -5.55
N GLU A 537 -25.94 6.94 -6.00
CA GLU A 537 -26.58 7.30 -7.28
C GLU A 537 -25.86 6.65 -8.47
N VAL A 538 -24.53 6.72 -8.51
CA VAL A 538 -23.73 6.16 -9.61
C VAL A 538 -23.78 4.64 -9.59
N LEU A 539 -23.56 4.02 -8.43
CA LEU A 539 -23.61 2.56 -8.28
C LEU A 539 -25.01 2.01 -8.53
N GLY A 540 -26.06 2.72 -8.09
CA GLY A 540 -27.45 2.34 -8.35
C GLY A 540 -27.79 2.36 -9.85
N ARG A 541 -27.35 3.38 -10.60
CA ARG A 541 -27.49 3.41 -12.07
C ARG A 541 -26.74 2.25 -12.73
N PHE A 542 -25.53 1.96 -12.26
CA PHE A 542 -24.75 0.84 -12.77
C PHE A 542 -25.43 -0.49 -12.49
N ALA A 543 -25.89 -0.74 -11.25
CA ALA A 543 -26.63 -1.95 -10.88
C ALA A 543 -27.87 -2.15 -11.76
N ALA A 544 -28.70 -1.12 -11.92
CA ALA A 544 -29.88 -1.18 -12.77
C ALA A 544 -29.53 -1.51 -14.24
N SER A 545 -28.47 -0.97 -14.79
CA SER A 545 -28.01 -1.27 -16.15
C SER A 545 -27.56 -2.72 -16.31
N ARG A 546 -26.88 -3.29 -15.31
CA ARG A 546 -26.43 -4.68 -15.32
C ARG A 546 -27.58 -5.66 -15.15
N GLN A 547 -28.54 -5.33 -14.27
CA GLN A 547 -29.76 -6.11 -14.09
C GLN A 547 -30.60 -6.16 -15.39
N ALA A 548 -30.74 -5.03 -16.06
CA ALA A 548 -31.43 -4.97 -17.36
C ALA A 548 -30.72 -5.82 -18.44
N ALA A 549 -29.41 -6.00 -18.33
CA ALA A 549 -28.62 -6.89 -19.20
C ALA A 549 -28.60 -8.36 -18.74
N GLY A 550 -29.33 -8.73 -17.70
CA GLY A 550 -29.37 -10.09 -17.15
C GLY A 550 -28.03 -10.56 -16.54
N ARG A 551 -27.20 -9.63 -16.05
CA ARG A 551 -25.87 -9.91 -15.51
C ARG A 551 -25.87 -9.78 -13.99
N ALA A 552 -25.23 -10.72 -13.31
CA ALA A 552 -24.99 -10.63 -11.87
C ALA A 552 -24.08 -9.44 -11.54
N HIS A 553 -24.34 -8.77 -10.40
CA HIS A 553 -23.55 -7.64 -9.89
C HIS A 553 -23.45 -7.68 -8.35
N ARG A 554 -23.23 -8.88 -7.83
CA ARG A 554 -23.26 -9.24 -6.40
C ARG A 554 -22.50 -8.27 -5.50
N VAL A 555 -21.30 -7.84 -5.90
CA VAL A 555 -20.49 -6.91 -5.10
C VAL A 555 -21.12 -5.52 -5.09
N THR A 556 -21.66 -5.05 -6.22
CA THR A 556 -22.35 -3.75 -6.27
C THR A 556 -23.61 -3.74 -5.40
N GLU A 557 -24.40 -4.83 -5.43
CA GLU A 557 -25.56 -5.00 -4.54
C GLU A 557 -25.11 -5.02 -3.06
N SER A 558 -24.05 -5.76 -2.74
CA SER A 558 -23.50 -5.79 -1.38
C SER A 558 -23.09 -4.39 -0.90
N LEU A 559 -22.43 -3.61 -1.76
CA LEU A 559 -22.03 -2.23 -1.43
C LEU A 559 -23.25 -1.32 -1.17
N LEU A 560 -24.36 -1.53 -1.87
CA LEU A 560 -25.56 -0.70 -1.75
C LEU A 560 -26.48 -1.10 -0.59
N GLU A 561 -26.52 -2.40 -0.23
CA GLU A 561 -27.58 -2.97 0.59
C GLU A 561 -27.10 -3.65 1.87
N SER A 562 -25.86 -4.23 1.87
CA SER A 562 -25.38 -4.93 3.06
C SER A 562 -25.12 -3.96 4.21
N PRO A 563 -25.58 -4.27 5.45
CA PRO A 563 -25.37 -3.40 6.60
C PRO A 563 -23.90 -3.31 7.03
N THR A 564 -23.11 -4.32 6.67
CA THR A 564 -21.66 -4.40 6.95
C THR A 564 -20.88 -4.81 5.72
N LEU A 565 -19.60 -4.45 5.67
CA LEU A 565 -18.67 -4.82 4.61
C LEU A 565 -17.47 -5.57 5.19
N PRO A 566 -16.95 -6.60 4.50
CA PRO A 566 -15.70 -7.23 4.85
C PRO A 566 -14.55 -6.23 4.67
N CYS A 567 -13.71 -6.11 5.68
CA CYS A 567 -12.56 -5.21 5.69
C CYS A 567 -11.32 -5.95 6.17
N LYS A 568 -10.24 -5.87 5.43
CA LYS A 568 -8.95 -6.40 5.84
C LYS A 568 -8.44 -5.63 7.05
N ALA A 569 -8.13 -6.35 8.12
CA ALA A 569 -7.65 -5.82 9.39
C ALA A 569 -6.12 -5.87 9.41
N ASN A 570 -5.47 -4.81 8.92
CA ASN A 570 -4.01 -4.76 8.77
C ASN A 570 -3.28 -4.84 10.13
N LEU A 571 -3.82 -4.22 11.17
CA LEU A 571 -3.26 -4.24 12.51
C LEU A 571 -3.39 -5.64 13.12
N LEU A 572 -4.60 -6.24 13.10
CA LEU A 572 -4.82 -7.58 13.63
C LEU A 572 -4.04 -8.64 12.85
N THR A 573 -3.92 -8.51 11.54
CA THR A 573 -3.07 -9.36 10.69
C THR A 573 -1.62 -9.33 11.17
N ARG A 574 -1.10 -8.14 11.50
CA ARG A 574 0.27 -7.98 12.03
C ARG A 574 0.43 -8.57 13.42
N VAL A 575 -0.51 -8.32 14.34
CA VAL A 575 -0.47 -8.88 15.70
C VAL A 575 -0.56 -10.41 15.67
N ALA A 576 -1.33 -10.98 14.73
CA ALA A 576 -1.41 -12.42 14.50
C ALA A 576 -0.17 -13.03 13.84
N GLY A 577 0.81 -12.21 13.39
CA GLY A 577 2.04 -12.67 12.75
C GLY A 577 1.84 -13.29 11.37
N LEU A 578 0.73 -13.00 10.68
CA LEU A 578 0.42 -13.56 9.37
C LEU A 578 1.27 -12.92 8.26
N ASP A 579 1.63 -13.73 7.26
CA ASP A 579 2.32 -13.31 6.03
C ASP A 579 1.40 -13.52 4.83
N GLU A 580 1.17 -12.46 4.06
CA GLU A 580 0.21 -12.44 2.95
C GLU A 580 0.64 -13.26 1.73
N LEU A 581 1.89 -13.76 1.70
CA LEU A 581 2.39 -14.64 0.64
C LEU A 581 2.44 -16.11 1.03
N VAL A 582 2.15 -16.44 2.29
CA VAL A 582 2.32 -17.79 2.82
C VAL A 582 0.98 -18.41 3.19
N GLY A 583 0.73 -19.62 2.70
CA GLY A 583 -0.47 -20.39 3.00
C GLY A 583 -1.64 -20.16 2.04
N PRO A 584 -2.79 -20.80 2.30
CA PRO A 584 -4.01 -20.61 1.54
C PRO A 584 -4.53 -19.16 1.62
N LEU A 585 -5.16 -18.69 0.56
CA LEU A 585 -5.64 -17.30 0.43
C LEU A 585 -6.54 -16.86 1.59
N GLU A 586 -7.36 -17.77 2.13
CA GLU A 586 -8.30 -17.55 3.24
C GLU A 586 -7.60 -17.24 4.56
N THR A 587 -6.36 -17.71 4.74
CA THR A 587 -5.61 -17.60 6.00
C THR A 587 -4.51 -16.55 5.98
N GLN A 588 -4.32 -15.85 4.86
CA GLN A 588 -3.25 -14.87 4.69
C GLN A 588 -3.48 -13.56 5.45
N SER A 589 -4.73 -13.21 5.78
CA SER A 589 -5.09 -11.97 6.45
C SER A 589 -6.31 -12.14 7.33
N VAL A 590 -6.38 -11.35 8.40
CA VAL A 590 -7.58 -11.21 9.22
C VAL A 590 -8.56 -10.28 8.52
N TYR A 591 -9.83 -10.69 8.43
CA TYR A 591 -10.95 -9.87 7.96
C TYR A 591 -11.92 -9.61 9.10
N VAL A 592 -12.42 -8.39 9.18
CA VAL A 592 -13.46 -7.95 10.13
C VAL A 592 -14.64 -7.36 9.38
N GLN A 593 -15.81 -7.38 10.00
CA GLN A 593 -16.98 -6.68 9.44
C GLN A 593 -17.02 -5.25 9.96
N ILE A 594 -17.06 -4.27 9.07
CA ILE A 594 -17.21 -2.85 9.41
C ILE A 594 -18.62 -2.36 9.02
N PRO A 595 -19.19 -1.34 9.68
CA PRO A 595 -20.42 -0.72 9.21
C PRO A 595 -20.29 -0.23 7.78
N ASN A 596 -21.32 -0.42 6.98
CA ASN A 596 -21.36 0.07 5.60
C ASN A 596 -21.93 1.48 5.53
N PRO A 597 -21.10 2.51 5.25
CA PRO A 597 -21.59 3.88 5.18
C PRO A 597 -22.45 4.16 3.94
N LEU A 598 -22.37 3.27 2.94
CA LEU A 598 -23.20 3.37 1.74
C LEU A 598 -24.63 2.81 1.94
N ALA A 599 -24.86 1.90 2.89
CA ALA A 599 -26.18 1.32 3.14
C ALA A 599 -27.10 2.25 3.96
N VAL A 600 -26.53 3.22 4.67
CA VAL A 600 -27.31 4.19 5.46
C VAL A 600 -27.88 5.27 4.54
N PRO A 601 -29.22 5.53 4.57
CA PRO A 601 -29.85 6.51 3.69
C PRO A 601 -29.42 7.96 3.93
#